data_cbbf9efa267534f90d9ce1d04bb8e6a8
#
_entry.id   cbbf9efa267534f90d9ce1d04bb8e6a8
#
_cell.length_a   1.000
_cell.length_b   1.000
_cell.length_c   1.000
_cell.angle_alpha   90.00
_cell.angle_beta   90.00
_cell.angle_gamma   90.00
#
_symmetry.space_group_name_H-M   'P 1'
#
loop_
_entity.id
_entity.type
_entity.pdbx_description
1 polymer ?
#
loop_
_entity_poly.entity_id
_entity_poly.type
_entity_poly.pdbx_seq_one_letter_code
_entity_poly.pdbx_strand_id
1 'polypeptide(L)'
;MSKNSTLRQQRTEVEPEVPVLQPVASVAAQASALGALIDLNAYVTPSETRAPTIEDIICFTPGTRILTQYGDRPVETLRIGDMVVTRDQGLRPLKWVGSRTVCATGNQAPVRVKTLDGQGLLLSPKHRVLYTGATAELLFDAPEVLVEAGDLVDGIDVVREDHAEIVYIHLVLDHHEVIYANGMATESLYLDDGTLGLFTDAQRSDLFDTFPHIRSTGYAHAGAARTSISSREAANLLERSRKRNG
;
A
#
# COMPACT_ATOMS: atom_id res chain seq x y z
N MET A 1 -51.94 3.45 60.02
CA MET A 1 -51.05 4.51 60.53
C MET A 1 -49.66 4.18 60.01
N SER A 2 -49.15 4.91 59.11
CA SER A 2 -47.79 5.37 58.90
C SER A 2 -47.65 5.86 57.46
N LYS A 3 -47.31 7.14 57.34
CA LYS A 3 -47.14 7.88 56.10
C LYS A 3 -45.73 7.63 55.61
N ASN A 4 -45.54 7.13 54.39
CA ASN A 4 -44.25 7.17 53.70
C ASN A 4 -44.31 8.22 52.59
N SER A 5 -43.59 9.29 52.83
CA SER A 5 -43.35 10.38 51.91
C SER A 5 -42.20 9.98 50.96
N THR A 6 -42.51 9.83 49.70
CA THR A 6 -41.49 9.55 48.65
C THR A 6 -40.96 10.86 48.11
N LEU A 7 -39.72 11.18 48.45
CA LEU A 7 -38.95 12.29 47.88
C LEU A 7 -38.54 11.92 46.45
N ARG A 8 -39.08 12.63 45.49
CA ARG A 8 -38.71 12.60 44.07
C ARG A 8 -37.47 13.46 43.87
N GLN A 9 -36.30 12.83 43.71
CA GLN A 9 -35.08 13.54 43.29
C GLN A 9 -35.20 13.89 41.81
N GLN A 10 -35.21 15.17 41.51
CA GLN A 10 -35.05 15.72 40.18
C GLN A 10 -33.58 15.61 39.79
N ARG A 11 -33.31 14.79 38.79
CA ARG A 11 -31.99 14.68 38.13
C ARG A 11 -31.95 15.74 37.05
N THR A 12 -31.19 16.79 37.27
CA THR A 12 -30.82 17.79 36.27
C THR A 12 -29.82 17.11 35.32
N GLU A 13 -30.23 16.83 34.09
CA GLU A 13 -29.34 16.48 33.00
C GLU A 13 -28.55 17.74 32.61
N VAL A 14 -27.24 17.68 32.78
CA VAL A 14 -26.30 18.66 32.24
C VAL A 14 -25.90 18.16 30.88
N GLU A 15 -26.39 18.82 29.83
CA GLU A 15 -25.87 18.61 28.47
C GLU A 15 -24.39 19.02 28.40
N PRO A 16 -23.52 18.25 27.75
CA PRO A 16 -22.12 18.65 27.54
C PRO A 16 -22.08 19.76 26.48
N GLU A 17 -21.58 20.93 26.87
CA GLU A 17 -21.25 22.02 25.94
C GLU A 17 -20.21 21.53 24.93
N VAL A 18 -20.56 21.55 23.64
CA VAL A 18 -19.66 21.33 22.52
C VAL A 18 -18.81 22.60 22.35
N PRO A 19 -17.48 22.54 22.43
CA PRO A 19 -16.67 23.72 22.21
C PRO A 19 -16.79 24.19 20.75
N VAL A 20 -17.30 25.40 20.57
CA VAL A 20 -17.33 26.10 19.28
C VAL A 20 -15.91 26.47 18.91
N LEU A 21 -15.36 25.79 17.91
CA LEU A 21 -14.10 26.16 17.31
C LEU A 21 -14.22 27.52 16.63
N GLN A 22 -13.58 28.53 17.20
CA GLN A 22 -13.44 29.84 16.57
C GLN A 22 -12.53 29.72 15.33
N PRO A 23 -12.82 30.44 14.22
CA PRO A 23 -11.97 30.41 13.05
C PRO A 23 -10.62 31.04 13.38
N VAL A 24 -9.56 30.29 13.13
CA VAL A 24 -8.17 30.77 13.18
C VAL A 24 -7.94 31.76 12.03
N ALA A 25 -8.37 32.98 12.22
CA ALA A 25 -7.91 34.09 11.41
C ALA A 25 -6.57 34.59 11.95
N SER A 26 -5.61 34.71 11.04
CA SER A 26 -4.33 35.41 11.19
C SER A 26 -3.14 34.67 11.86
N VAL A 27 -2.63 33.62 11.21
CA VAL A 27 -1.19 33.31 11.32
C VAL A 27 -0.37 34.12 10.29
N ALA A 28 -1.02 34.76 9.32
CA ALA A 28 -0.35 35.57 8.28
C ALA A 28 0.09 36.97 8.75
N ALA A 29 -0.35 37.44 9.91
CA ALA A 29 -0.07 38.81 10.37
C ALA A 29 1.14 38.95 11.32
N GLN A 30 1.75 37.86 11.77
CA GLN A 30 2.90 37.89 12.69
C GLN A 30 4.25 37.60 12.00
N ALA A 31 4.28 37.22 10.72
CA ALA A 31 5.51 37.00 9.96
C ALA A 31 6.15 38.28 9.42
N SER A 32 5.56 39.45 9.63
CA SER A 32 6.03 40.74 9.05
C SER A 32 7.01 41.53 9.91
N ALA A 33 7.44 41.00 11.05
CA ALA A 33 8.28 41.72 12.01
C ALA A 33 9.71 41.17 12.20
N LEU A 34 10.10 40.10 11.53
CA LEU A 34 11.50 39.66 11.48
C LEU A 34 11.92 39.60 10.02
N GLY A 35 12.68 40.62 9.60
CA GLY A 35 13.27 40.76 8.27
C GLY A 35 14.37 39.74 8.00
N ALA A 36 14.00 38.48 7.79
CA ALA A 36 14.79 37.49 7.11
C ALA A 36 13.90 36.91 6.01
N LEU A 37 14.14 37.33 4.79
CA LEU A 37 13.66 36.68 3.57
C LEU A 37 14.19 35.23 3.57
N ILE A 38 13.45 34.32 4.19
CA ILE A 38 13.64 32.90 3.90
C ILE A 38 13.02 32.70 2.52
N ASP A 39 13.87 32.51 1.54
CA ASP A 39 13.45 32.13 0.18
C ASP A 39 12.81 30.75 0.25
N LEU A 40 11.48 30.68 0.38
CA LEU A 40 10.71 29.44 0.40
C LEU A 40 10.80 28.67 -0.93
N ASN A 41 11.32 29.29 -2.00
CA ASN A 41 11.60 28.60 -3.26
C ASN A 41 12.89 27.76 -3.21
N ALA A 42 13.75 27.96 -2.21
CA ALA A 42 14.98 27.17 -2.09
C ALA A 42 14.75 25.77 -1.46
N TYR A 43 13.55 25.51 -0.91
CA TYR A 43 13.21 24.21 -0.31
C TYR A 43 12.24 23.33 -1.11
N VAL A 44 11.71 23.86 -2.19
CA VAL A 44 11.03 23.05 -3.20
C VAL A 44 12.06 22.70 -4.26
N THR A 45 12.94 21.74 -3.98
CA THR A 45 13.51 20.97 -5.08
C THR A 45 12.31 20.32 -5.75
N PRO A 46 12.06 20.55 -7.06
CA PRO A 46 11.12 19.71 -7.78
C PRO A 46 11.65 18.28 -7.58
N SER A 47 10.94 17.45 -6.87
CA SER A 47 11.09 16.02 -7.03
C SER A 47 11.00 15.86 -8.54
N GLU A 48 12.10 15.47 -9.18
CA GLU A 48 12.09 15.11 -10.59
C GLU A 48 11.01 14.07 -10.73
N THR A 49 9.84 14.48 -11.19
CA THR A 49 8.73 13.59 -11.50
C THR A 49 9.20 12.86 -12.76
N ARG A 50 10.07 11.87 -12.57
CA ARG A 50 10.44 10.93 -13.62
C ARG A 50 9.13 10.38 -14.15
N ALA A 51 8.91 10.50 -15.46
CA ALA A 51 7.76 9.87 -16.09
C ALA A 51 7.72 8.40 -15.66
N PRO A 52 6.56 7.89 -15.19
CA PRO A 52 6.45 6.53 -14.71
C PRO A 52 6.92 5.57 -15.79
N THR A 53 7.84 4.68 -15.44
CA THR A 53 8.41 3.69 -16.35
C THR A 53 7.89 2.32 -15.98
N ILE A 54 8.10 1.37 -16.88
CA ILE A 54 7.78 -0.05 -16.66
C ILE A 54 8.41 -0.61 -15.37
N GLU A 55 9.46 0.05 -14.85
CA GLU A 55 10.14 -0.28 -13.61
C GLU A 55 9.27 -0.08 -12.37
N ASP A 56 8.22 0.75 -12.46
CA ASP A 56 7.38 1.16 -11.32
C ASP A 56 6.13 0.28 -11.15
N ILE A 57 6.00 -0.79 -11.93
CA ILE A 57 4.80 -1.63 -11.96
C ILE A 57 4.77 -2.64 -10.80
N ILE A 58 3.63 -2.69 -10.10
CA ILE A 58 3.33 -3.65 -9.02
C ILE A 58 2.62 -4.86 -9.62
N CYS A 59 3.29 -6.02 -9.69
CA CYS A 59 2.79 -7.19 -10.41
C CYS A 59 3.14 -8.52 -9.77
N PHE A 60 2.24 -9.47 -9.96
CA PHE A 60 2.50 -10.90 -9.84
C PHE A 60 2.96 -11.49 -11.18
N THR A 61 3.49 -12.71 -11.13
CA THR A 61 3.84 -13.49 -12.31
C THR A 61 2.98 -14.75 -12.41
N PRO A 62 2.78 -15.33 -13.60
CA PRO A 62 2.07 -16.60 -13.75
C PRO A 62 2.65 -17.70 -12.84
N GLY A 63 1.75 -18.55 -12.34
CA GLY A 63 2.09 -19.59 -11.36
C GLY A 63 2.03 -19.11 -9.90
N THR A 64 1.98 -17.80 -9.64
CA THR A 64 1.73 -17.27 -8.29
C THR A 64 0.36 -17.75 -7.79
N ARG A 65 0.31 -18.31 -6.61
CA ARG A 65 -0.93 -18.85 -6.00
C ARG A 65 -1.51 -17.85 -5.02
N ILE A 66 -2.65 -17.28 -5.39
CA ILE A 66 -3.38 -16.31 -4.55
C ILE A 66 -4.41 -17.05 -3.70
N LEU A 67 -4.43 -16.76 -2.39
CA LEU A 67 -5.39 -17.33 -1.47
C LEU A 67 -6.79 -16.76 -1.71
N THR A 68 -7.72 -17.65 -2.05
CA THR A 68 -9.12 -17.32 -2.35
C THR A 68 -10.07 -18.05 -1.40
N GLN A 69 -11.37 -17.79 -1.51
CA GLN A 69 -12.40 -18.54 -0.77
C GLN A 69 -12.38 -20.06 -1.05
N TYR A 70 -11.76 -20.49 -2.15
CA TYR A 70 -11.63 -21.91 -2.53
C TYR A 70 -10.20 -22.45 -2.31
N GLY A 71 -9.38 -21.77 -1.51
CA GLY A 71 -7.97 -22.05 -1.34
C GLY A 71 -7.10 -21.36 -2.39
N ASP A 72 -5.88 -21.83 -2.53
CA ASP A 72 -4.88 -21.23 -3.42
C ASP A 72 -5.20 -21.47 -4.89
N ARG A 73 -5.29 -20.40 -5.68
CA ARG A 73 -5.53 -20.46 -7.14
C ARG A 73 -4.42 -19.73 -7.90
N PRO A 74 -3.97 -20.26 -9.08
CA PRO A 74 -3.03 -19.55 -9.92
C PRO A 74 -3.57 -18.18 -10.34
N VAL A 75 -2.74 -17.14 -10.21
CA VAL A 75 -3.13 -15.74 -10.45
C VAL A 75 -3.68 -15.51 -11.86
N GLU A 76 -3.13 -16.20 -12.86
CA GLU A 76 -3.57 -16.14 -14.27
C GLU A 76 -4.95 -16.71 -14.51
N THR A 77 -5.50 -17.47 -13.54
CA THR A 77 -6.85 -18.03 -13.63
C THR A 77 -7.92 -17.16 -12.98
N LEU A 78 -7.50 -16.14 -12.23
CA LEU A 78 -8.41 -15.26 -11.51
C LEU A 78 -9.20 -14.35 -12.47
N ARG A 79 -10.42 -14.02 -12.08
CA ARG A 79 -11.35 -13.17 -12.84
C ARG A 79 -11.97 -12.13 -11.92
N ILE A 80 -12.49 -11.06 -12.52
CA ILE A 80 -13.30 -10.07 -11.81
C ILE A 80 -14.44 -10.79 -11.09
N GLY A 81 -14.65 -10.46 -9.82
CA GLY A 81 -15.64 -11.09 -8.94
C GLY A 81 -15.13 -12.27 -8.13
N ASP A 82 -13.97 -12.86 -8.46
CA ASP A 82 -13.35 -13.89 -7.61
C ASP A 82 -13.04 -13.30 -6.23
N MET A 83 -13.37 -14.05 -5.17
CA MET A 83 -13.18 -13.62 -3.79
C MET A 83 -11.79 -14.00 -3.30
N VAL A 84 -10.97 -13.02 -3.00
CA VAL A 84 -9.63 -13.20 -2.41
C VAL A 84 -9.65 -12.94 -0.91
N VAL A 85 -8.77 -13.62 -0.18
CA VAL A 85 -8.59 -13.42 1.25
C VAL A 85 -7.68 -12.21 1.47
N THR A 86 -8.19 -11.21 2.17
CA THR A 86 -7.42 -10.05 2.61
C THR A 86 -7.07 -10.18 4.09
N ARG A 87 -5.98 -9.52 4.50
CA ARG A 87 -5.50 -9.56 5.89
C ARG A 87 -6.48 -8.89 6.86
N ASP A 88 -7.08 -7.78 6.43
CA ASP A 88 -7.82 -6.91 7.35
C ASP A 88 -9.34 -7.00 7.18
N GLN A 89 -9.83 -7.33 5.98
CA GLN A 89 -11.25 -7.26 5.66
C GLN A 89 -11.88 -8.60 5.26
N GLY A 90 -11.16 -9.72 5.48
CA GLY A 90 -11.62 -11.04 5.10
C GLY A 90 -11.72 -11.23 3.59
N LEU A 91 -12.81 -11.82 3.10
CA LEU A 91 -13.02 -12.06 1.68
C LEU A 91 -13.46 -10.79 0.95
N ARG A 92 -12.74 -10.43 -0.12
CA ARG A 92 -13.05 -9.27 -0.97
C ARG A 92 -13.03 -9.66 -2.45
N PRO A 93 -13.98 -9.14 -3.25
CA PRO A 93 -14.02 -9.46 -4.68
C PRO A 93 -12.94 -8.67 -5.43
N LEU A 94 -12.29 -9.34 -6.38
CA LEU A 94 -11.48 -8.66 -7.38
C LEU A 94 -12.36 -7.74 -8.24
N LYS A 95 -11.96 -6.49 -8.36
CA LYS A 95 -12.65 -5.46 -9.13
C LYS A 95 -12.10 -5.34 -10.54
N TRP A 96 -10.80 -5.57 -10.69
CA TRP A 96 -10.14 -5.52 -11.97
C TRP A 96 -8.93 -6.47 -11.98
N VAL A 97 -8.67 -7.07 -13.12
CA VAL A 97 -7.50 -7.92 -13.38
C VAL A 97 -6.94 -7.51 -14.73
N GLY A 98 -5.67 -7.16 -14.75
CA GLY A 98 -4.97 -6.81 -15.98
C GLY A 98 -3.68 -7.60 -16.12
N SER A 99 -3.17 -7.70 -17.35
CA SER A 99 -1.89 -8.33 -17.61
C SER A 99 -1.11 -7.59 -18.69
N ARG A 100 0.21 -7.76 -18.67
CA ARG A 100 1.13 -7.15 -19.62
C ARG A 100 2.36 -8.03 -19.79
N THR A 101 2.81 -8.23 -21.03
CA THR A 101 4.10 -8.88 -21.34
C THR A 101 5.16 -7.79 -21.49
N VAL A 102 6.30 -8.01 -20.84
CA VAL A 102 7.45 -7.10 -20.87
C VAL A 102 8.77 -7.86 -20.96
N CYS A 103 9.79 -7.21 -21.49
CA CYS A 103 11.18 -7.63 -21.31
C CYS A 103 11.61 -7.27 -19.88
N ALA A 104 12.18 -8.19 -19.13
CA ALA A 104 12.45 -8.06 -17.69
C ALA A 104 13.88 -8.49 -17.36
N THR A 105 14.83 -7.60 -17.65
CA THR A 105 16.27 -7.82 -17.41
C THR A 105 16.87 -6.67 -16.58
N GLY A 106 17.98 -6.94 -15.91
CA GLY A 106 18.70 -5.95 -15.11
C GLY A 106 17.86 -5.42 -13.96
N ASN A 107 17.67 -4.11 -13.89
CA ASN A 107 16.87 -3.47 -12.82
C ASN A 107 15.37 -3.79 -12.92
N GLN A 108 14.89 -4.18 -14.11
CA GLN A 108 13.51 -4.59 -14.35
C GLN A 108 13.28 -6.08 -14.15
N ALA A 109 14.35 -6.84 -13.91
CA ALA A 109 14.25 -8.27 -13.65
C ALA A 109 13.39 -8.52 -12.42
N PRO A 110 12.43 -9.47 -12.48
CA PRO A 110 11.63 -9.83 -11.33
C PRO A 110 12.51 -10.33 -10.19
N VAL A 111 11.96 -10.24 -8.99
CA VAL A 111 12.62 -10.65 -7.76
C VAL A 111 11.94 -11.90 -7.25
N ARG A 112 12.71 -12.96 -7.09
CA ARG A 112 12.29 -14.18 -6.40
C ARG A 112 12.54 -14.03 -4.92
N VAL A 113 11.48 -14.10 -4.15
CA VAL A 113 11.51 -14.14 -2.68
C VAL A 113 11.26 -15.59 -2.25
N LYS A 114 12.13 -16.13 -1.44
CA LYS A 114 11.99 -17.48 -0.90
C LYS A 114 10.79 -17.55 0.03
N THR A 115 9.93 -18.55 -0.19
CA THR A 115 8.75 -18.82 0.64
C THR A 115 9.01 -20.03 1.54
N LEU A 116 8.18 -20.19 2.58
CA LEU A 116 8.33 -21.29 3.54
C LEU A 116 8.15 -22.68 2.92
N ASP A 117 7.36 -22.78 1.84
CA ASP A 117 7.15 -24.02 1.09
C ASP A 117 8.29 -24.32 0.09
N GLY A 118 9.27 -23.41 -0.04
CA GLY A 118 10.43 -23.54 -0.91
C GLY A 118 10.15 -23.28 -2.40
N GLN A 119 8.91 -22.99 -2.80
CA GLN A 119 8.58 -22.73 -4.21
C GLN A 119 8.99 -21.31 -4.65
N GLY A 120 9.12 -20.39 -3.71
CA GLY A 120 9.42 -18.99 -3.95
C GLY A 120 8.22 -18.21 -4.51
N LEU A 121 8.31 -16.90 -4.42
CA LEU A 121 7.34 -15.96 -4.95
C LEU A 121 8.07 -15.00 -5.90
N LEU A 122 7.71 -14.99 -7.17
CA LEU A 122 8.33 -14.14 -8.18
C LEU A 122 7.46 -12.89 -8.41
N LEU A 123 8.02 -11.73 -8.12
CA LEU A 123 7.33 -10.44 -8.13
C LEU A 123 8.07 -9.42 -9.00
N SER A 124 7.37 -8.40 -9.48
CA SER A 124 8.06 -7.22 -10.01
C SER A 124 8.88 -6.52 -8.91
N PRO A 125 9.98 -5.80 -9.26
CA PRO A 125 10.86 -5.19 -8.26
C PRO A 125 10.17 -4.22 -7.30
N LYS A 126 9.15 -3.52 -7.77
CA LYS A 126 8.38 -2.53 -7.03
C LYS A 126 7.19 -3.10 -6.25
N HIS A 127 6.89 -4.39 -6.45
CA HIS A 127 5.86 -5.05 -5.67
C HIS A 127 6.27 -5.14 -4.21
N ARG A 128 5.37 -4.73 -3.32
CA ARG A 128 5.67 -4.66 -1.89
C ARG A 128 5.19 -5.90 -1.17
N VAL A 129 6.04 -6.42 -0.31
CA VAL A 129 5.72 -7.48 0.65
C VAL A 129 5.55 -6.89 2.04
N LEU A 130 4.71 -7.51 2.84
CA LEU A 130 4.47 -7.09 4.21
C LEU A 130 5.63 -7.54 5.10
N TYR A 131 6.32 -6.59 5.72
CA TYR A 131 7.28 -6.85 6.78
C TYR A 131 6.60 -6.62 8.13
N THR A 132 6.75 -7.57 9.05
CA THR A 132 6.14 -7.52 10.37
C THR A 132 7.19 -7.70 11.47
N GLY A 133 6.97 -7.09 12.61
CA GLY A 133 7.74 -7.36 13.81
C GLY A 133 8.27 -6.12 14.53
N ALA A 134 8.89 -6.38 15.70
CA ALA A 134 9.31 -5.35 16.63
C ALA A 134 10.37 -4.37 16.08
N THR A 135 11.11 -4.73 15.01
CA THR A 135 12.03 -3.78 14.36
C THR A 135 11.26 -2.75 13.54
N ALA A 136 10.15 -3.14 12.89
CA ALA A 136 9.28 -2.19 12.19
C ALA A 136 8.61 -1.25 13.19
N GLU A 137 8.06 -1.78 14.27
CA GLU A 137 7.45 -0.99 15.34
C GLU A 137 8.43 0.04 15.94
N LEU A 138 9.67 -0.38 16.21
CA LEU A 138 10.72 0.50 16.75
C LEU A 138 11.11 1.63 15.78
N LEU A 139 11.15 1.37 14.47
CA LEU A 139 11.65 2.33 13.48
C LEU A 139 10.56 3.24 12.92
N PHE A 140 9.32 2.74 12.83
CA PHE A 140 8.24 3.40 12.10
C PHE A 140 6.98 3.63 12.94
N ASP A 141 7.02 3.29 14.23
CA ASP A 141 5.84 3.33 15.12
C ASP A 141 4.64 2.53 14.52
N ALA A 142 4.97 1.48 13.77
CA ALA A 142 4.02 0.61 13.10
C ALA A 142 4.55 -0.84 13.08
N PRO A 143 3.78 -1.82 13.58
CA PRO A 143 4.22 -3.22 13.61
C PRO A 143 4.31 -3.86 12.21
N GLU A 144 3.74 -3.19 11.21
CA GLU A 144 3.62 -3.66 9.84
C GLU A 144 3.93 -2.54 8.84
N VAL A 145 4.82 -2.80 7.90
CA VAL A 145 5.18 -1.88 6.81
C VAL A 145 5.27 -2.64 5.49
N LEU A 146 5.08 -1.94 4.38
CA LEU A 146 5.27 -2.48 3.04
C LEU A 146 6.68 -2.14 2.54
N VAL A 147 7.39 -3.17 2.07
CA VAL A 147 8.77 -3.08 1.58
C VAL A 147 8.83 -3.58 0.14
N GLU A 148 9.45 -2.82 -0.77
CA GLU A 148 9.62 -3.24 -2.16
C GLU A 148 10.49 -4.51 -2.24
N ALA A 149 10.09 -5.49 -3.04
CA ALA A 149 10.84 -6.74 -3.23
C ALA A 149 12.28 -6.47 -3.71
N GLY A 150 12.46 -5.44 -4.55
CA GLY A 150 13.76 -4.99 -5.03
C GLY A 150 14.72 -4.56 -3.94
N ASP A 151 14.20 -4.00 -2.85
CA ASP A 151 14.99 -3.53 -1.70
C ASP A 151 15.38 -4.66 -0.74
N LEU A 152 14.74 -5.82 -0.86
CA LEU A 152 15.03 -7.01 -0.06
C LEU A 152 16.12 -7.89 -0.66
N VAL A 153 16.60 -7.60 -1.88
CA VAL A 153 17.60 -8.44 -2.59
C VAL A 153 18.86 -8.59 -1.74
N ASP A 154 19.18 -9.82 -1.38
CA ASP A 154 20.35 -10.18 -0.59
C ASP A 154 21.29 -11.18 -1.29
N GLY A 155 20.88 -11.70 -2.47
CA GLY A 155 21.63 -12.65 -3.26
C GLY A 155 21.57 -14.10 -2.76
N ILE A 156 20.75 -14.39 -1.72
CA ILE A 156 20.62 -15.72 -1.09
C ILE A 156 19.16 -16.17 -1.09
N ASP A 157 18.33 -15.53 -0.29
CA ASP A 157 16.91 -15.83 -0.13
C ASP A 157 16.02 -14.91 -0.98
N VAL A 158 16.56 -13.77 -1.42
CA VAL A 158 15.90 -12.82 -2.31
C VAL A 158 16.85 -12.46 -3.45
N VAL A 159 16.51 -12.91 -4.67
CA VAL A 159 17.38 -12.79 -5.84
C VAL A 159 16.65 -12.23 -7.05
N ARG A 160 17.35 -11.52 -7.93
CA ARG A 160 16.82 -11.11 -9.23
C ARG A 160 17.00 -12.22 -10.25
N GLU A 161 16.00 -12.39 -11.10
CA GLU A 161 16.02 -13.39 -12.18
C GLU A 161 15.71 -12.71 -13.51
N ASP A 162 16.69 -12.68 -14.42
CA ASP A 162 16.50 -12.13 -15.77
C ASP A 162 15.57 -13.01 -16.60
N HIS A 163 14.59 -12.39 -17.26
CA HIS A 163 13.69 -13.00 -18.21
C HIS A 163 13.67 -12.20 -19.52
N ALA A 164 13.84 -12.88 -20.67
CA ALA A 164 13.71 -12.23 -21.97
C ALA A 164 12.31 -11.64 -22.16
N GLU A 165 11.30 -12.39 -21.73
CA GLU A 165 9.91 -11.95 -21.63
C GLU A 165 9.26 -12.53 -20.37
N ILE A 166 8.42 -11.73 -19.73
CA ILE A 166 7.60 -12.13 -18.59
C ILE A 166 6.21 -11.51 -18.69
N VAL A 167 5.20 -12.26 -18.27
CA VAL A 167 3.85 -11.72 -18.10
C VAL A 167 3.71 -11.20 -16.68
N TYR A 168 3.34 -9.94 -16.55
CA TYR A 168 2.99 -9.32 -15.28
C TYR A 168 1.48 -9.19 -15.14
N ILE A 169 0.94 -9.55 -13.97
CA ILE A 169 -0.49 -9.60 -13.68
C ILE A 169 -0.79 -8.70 -12.48
N HIS A 170 -1.80 -7.87 -12.65
CA HIS A 170 -2.27 -6.90 -11.65
C HIS A 170 -3.60 -7.36 -11.07
N LEU A 171 -3.75 -7.24 -9.76
CA LEU A 171 -5.00 -7.49 -9.04
C LEU A 171 -5.43 -6.22 -8.32
N VAL A 172 -6.63 -5.71 -8.64
CA VAL A 172 -7.21 -4.52 -8.01
C VAL A 172 -8.48 -4.90 -7.27
N LEU A 173 -8.58 -4.45 -6.02
CA LEU A 173 -9.76 -4.53 -5.18
C LEU A 173 -10.41 -3.15 -5.02
N ASP A 174 -11.50 -3.05 -4.29
CA ASP A 174 -12.17 -1.77 -3.96
C ASP A 174 -11.34 -0.90 -3.00
N HIS A 175 -10.45 -1.50 -2.24
CA HIS A 175 -9.43 -0.82 -1.43
C HIS A 175 -8.05 -1.39 -1.72
N HIS A 176 -7.00 -0.64 -1.37
CA HIS A 176 -5.65 -1.20 -1.30
C HIS A 176 -5.58 -2.17 -0.13
N GLU A 177 -5.28 -3.42 -0.40
CA GLU A 177 -5.35 -4.51 0.57
C GLU A 177 -4.02 -5.28 0.66
N VAL A 178 -3.78 -5.87 1.81
CA VAL A 178 -2.78 -6.92 1.95
C VAL A 178 -3.46 -8.26 1.67
N ILE A 179 -2.96 -8.99 0.69
CA ILE A 179 -3.45 -10.32 0.26
C ILE A 179 -2.35 -11.37 0.44
N TYR A 180 -2.67 -12.63 0.18
CA TYR A 180 -1.70 -13.73 0.37
C TYR A 180 -1.36 -14.37 -0.97
N ALA A 181 -0.05 -14.39 -1.29
CA ALA A 181 0.52 -14.97 -2.51
C ALA A 181 1.61 -15.98 -2.12
N ASN A 182 1.50 -17.25 -2.55
CA ASN A 182 2.37 -18.35 -2.14
C ASN A 182 2.59 -18.39 -0.60
N GLY A 183 1.54 -18.14 0.17
CA GLY A 183 1.59 -18.07 1.64
C GLY A 183 2.25 -16.81 2.23
N MET A 184 2.74 -15.89 1.41
CA MET A 184 3.34 -14.64 1.83
C MET A 184 2.33 -13.49 1.75
N ALA A 185 2.33 -12.60 2.74
CA ALA A 185 1.51 -11.40 2.73
C ALA A 185 2.14 -10.33 1.81
N THR A 186 1.39 -9.87 0.82
CA THR A 186 1.82 -8.86 -0.17
C THR A 186 0.69 -7.88 -0.45
N GLU A 187 0.99 -6.79 -1.15
CA GLU A 187 -0.03 -5.82 -1.53
C GLU A 187 -0.85 -6.26 -2.75
N SER A 188 -2.11 -5.82 -2.84
CA SER A 188 -2.83 -5.68 -4.10
C SER A 188 -2.33 -4.43 -4.83
N LEU A 189 -2.72 -4.20 -6.08
CA LEU A 189 -2.31 -2.99 -6.77
C LEU A 189 -2.95 -1.75 -6.13
N TYR A 190 -2.11 -0.78 -5.70
CA TYR A 190 -2.53 0.55 -5.29
C TYR A 190 -2.67 1.45 -6.53
N LEU A 191 -3.87 1.97 -6.78
CA LEU A 191 -4.14 2.85 -7.91
C LEU A 191 -4.09 4.32 -7.49
N ASP A 192 -3.08 5.00 -7.97
CA ASP A 192 -2.89 6.45 -7.90
C ASP A 192 -2.52 7.02 -9.28
N ASP A 193 -2.30 8.34 -9.38
CA ASP A 193 -1.94 9.00 -10.65
C ASP A 193 -0.65 8.42 -11.26
N GLY A 194 0.32 8.03 -10.43
CA GLY A 194 1.57 7.44 -10.88
C GLY A 194 1.35 6.08 -11.53
N THR A 195 0.61 5.19 -10.86
CA THR A 195 0.31 3.86 -11.38
C THR A 195 -0.63 3.89 -12.58
N LEU A 196 -1.57 4.84 -12.65
CA LEU A 196 -2.46 5.01 -13.83
C LEU A 196 -1.67 5.36 -15.09
N GLY A 197 -0.57 6.09 -14.97
CA GLY A 197 0.32 6.42 -16.09
C GLY A 197 1.02 5.22 -16.71
N LEU A 198 1.07 4.08 -16.05
CA LEU A 198 1.72 2.84 -16.51
C LEU A 198 0.84 1.98 -17.42
N PHE A 199 -0.47 2.24 -17.43
CA PHE A 199 -1.43 1.46 -18.19
C PHE A 199 -1.65 2.01 -19.61
N THR A 200 -2.01 1.11 -20.53
CA THR A 200 -2.47 1.50 -21.88
C THR A 200 -3.80 2.28 -21.79
N ASP A 201 -4.13 3.02 -22.86
CA ASP A 201 -5.38 3.77 -22.90
C ASP A 201 -6.60 2.88 -22.72
N ALA A 202 -6.57 1.65 -23.28
CA ALA A 202 -7.65 0.67 -23.11
C ALA A 202 -7.77 0.23 -21.65
N GLN A 203 -6.66 -0.12 -20.98
CA GLN A 203 -6.65 -0.51 -19.58
C GLN A 203 -7.11 0.63 -18.67
N ARG A 204 -6.68 1.87 -18.95
CA ARG A 204 -7.15 3.05 -18.21
C ARG A 204 -8.64 3.27 -18.38
N SER A 205 -9.17 3.05 -19.59
CA SER A 205 -10.61 3.16 -19.83
C SER A 205 -11.38 2.15 -19.00
N ASP A 206 -10.95 0.89 -18.98
CA ASP A 206 -11.58 -0.17 -18.18
C ASP A 206 -11.52 0.15 -16.67
N LEU A 207 -10.37 0.70 -16.20
CA LEU A 207 -10.20 1.13 -14.81
C LEU A 207 -11.16 2.29 -14.47
N PHE A 208 -11.31 3.25 -15.37
CA PHE A 208 -12.24 4.37 -15.17
C PHE A 208 -13.72 3.93 -15.20
N ASP A 209 -14.04 2.90 -15.93
CA ASP A 209 -15.40 2.33 -15.93
C ASP A 209 -15.65 1.54 -14.63
N THR A 210 -14.63 0.86 -14.13
CA THR A 210 -14.68 0.13 -12.86
C THR A 210 -14.70 1.08 -11.64
N PHE A 211 -13.94 2.16 -11.71
CA PHE A 211 -13.76 3.16 -10.65
C PHE A 211 -13.99 4.57 -11.18
N PRO A 212 -15.25 4.99 -11.43
CA PRO A 212 -15.54 6.28 -12.07
C PRO A 212 -14.99 7.50 -11.34
N HIS A 213 -14.83 7.41 -10.03
CA HIS A 213 -14.30 8.49 -9.19
C HIS A 213 -12.82 8.80 -9.44
N ILE A 214 -12.03 7.88 -10.03
CA ILE A 214 -10.63 8.14 -10.39
C ILE A 214 -10.50 9.37 -11.29
N ARG A 215 -11.45 9.59 -12.20
CA ARG A 215 -11.44 10.76 -13.11
C ARG A 215 -11.44 12.10 -12.38
N SER A 216 -12.00 12.14 -11.16
CA SER A 216 -12.11 13.37 -10.37
C SER A 216 -11.09 13.46 -9.24
N THR A 217 -10.63 12.32 -8.72
CA THR A 217 -9.73 12.26 -7.55
C THR A 217 -8.29 11.93 -7.92
N GLY A 218 -8.04 11.35 -9.10
CA GLY A 218 -6.73 10.85 -9.52
C GLY A 218 -6.32 9.53 -8.87
N TYR A 219 -7.16 8.94 -7.99
CA TYR A 219 -6.86 7.65 -7.36
C TYR A 219 -8.14 6.86 -7.07
N ALA A 220 -8.03 5.52 -7.11
CA ALA A 220 -9.14 4.62 -6.80
C ALA A 220 -9.30 4.38 -5.29
N HIS A 221 -8.23 4.48 -4.52
CA HIS A 221 -8.17 4.09 -3.13
C HIS A 221 -8.00 5.31 -2.22
N ALA A 222 -8.77 5.37 -1.14
CA ALA A 222 -8.71 6.47 -0.17
C ALA A 222 -7.40 6.51 0.66
N GLY A 223 -6.61 5.43 0.62
CA GLY A 223 -5.34 5.33 1.32
C GLY A 223 -4.65 3.99 1.08
N ALA A 224 -3.39 3.90 1.44
CA ALA A 224 -2.62 2.68 1.38
C ALA A 224 -2.97 1.75 2.56
N ALA A 225 -2.91 0.41 2.34
CA ALA A 225 -3.17 -0.60 3.37
C ALA A 225 -2.20 -0.50 4.54
N ARG A 226 -0.95 -0.16 4.26
CA ARG A 226 0.13 0.07 5.25
C ARG A 226 1.06 1.15 4.75
N THR A 227 1.85 1.70 5.67
CA THR A 227 2.96 2.61 5.32
C THR A 227 3.97 1.88 4.44
N SER A 228 4.26 2.46 3.28
CA SER A 228 5.36 2.02 2.41
C SER A 228 6.64 2.74 2.83
N ILE A 229 7.73 2.00 2.96
CA ILE A 229 9.02 2.57 3.35
C ILE A 229 9.93 2.73 2.13
N SER A 230 10.79 3.74 2.18
CA SER A 230 11.79 4.00 1.13
C SER A 230 12.92 2.97 1.14
N SER A 231 13.67 2.87 0.05
CA SER A 231 14.83 1.96 -0.07
C SER A 231 15.88 2.19 1.04
N ARG A 232 16.08 3.44 1.47
CA ARG A 232 16.97 3.79 2.57
C ARG A 232 16.47 3.26 3.91
N GLU A 233 15.17 3.36 4.16
CA GLU A 233 14.53 2.84 5.36
C GLU A 233 14.52 1.32 5.37
N ALA A 234 14.29 0.69 4.22
CA ALA A 234 14.38 -0.76 4.05
C ALA A 234 15.79 -1.29 4.39
N ALA A 235 16.84 -0.63 3.89
CA ALA A 235 18.22 -0.99 4.23
C ALA A 235 18.49 -0.91 5.75
N ASN A 236 18.01 0.15 6.42
CA ASN A 236 18.15 0.31 7.87
C ASN A 236 17.34 -0.77 8.64
N LEU A 237 16.14 -1.07 8.18
CA LEU A 237 15.29 -2.12 8.74
C LEU A 237 15.99 -3.48 8.71
N LEU A 238 16.53 -3.86 7.55
CA LEU A 238 17.20 -5.15 7.35
C LEU A 238 18.49 -5.25 8.18
N GLU A 239 19.29 -4.20 8.23
CA GLU A 239 20.50 -4.16 9.05
C GLU A 239 20.20 -4.40 10.54
N ARG A 240 19.18 -3.69 11.07
CA ARG A 240 18.78 -3.84 12.48
C ARG A 240 18.15 -5.19 12.77
N SER A 241 17.37 -5.74 11.83
CA SER A 241 16.80 -7.08 11.99
C SER A 241 17.87 -8.17 12.07
N ARG A 242 18.92 -8.09 11.23
CA ARG A 242 20.06 -9.03 11.28
C ARG A 242 20.78 -8.98 12.60
N LYS A 243 21.08 -7.76 13.12
CA LYS A 243 21.77 -7.57 14.41
C LYS A 243 20.98 -8.10 15.62
N ARG A 244 19.67 -8.20 15.49
CA ARG A 244 18.82 -8.69 16.60
C ARG A 244 18.67 -10.22 16.62
N ASN A 245 18.81 -10.87 15.46
CA ASN A 245 18.63 -12.31 15.28
C ASN A 245 19.95 -13.10 15.28
N GLY A 246 21.10 -12.45 15.34
CA GLY A 246 22.43 -13.04 15.46
C GLY A 246 23.03 -12.83 16.85
#